data_6637ec2fe62d038806d13cc1f63c2036
#
_entry.id   6637ec2fe62d038806d13cc1f63c2036
#
_cell.length_a   1.000
_cell.length_b   1.000
_cell.length_c   1.000
_cell.angle_alpha   90.00
_cell.angle_beta   90.00
_cell.angle_gamma   90.00
#
_symmetry.space_group_name_H-M   'P 1'
#
loop_
_entity.id
_entity.type
_entity.pdbx_description
1 polymer ?
#
loop_
_entity_poly.entity_id
_entity_poly.type
_entity_poly.pdbx_seq_one_letter_code
_entity_poly.pdbx_strand_id
1 'polypeptide(L)'
;MCFCVIKVPSCIIYFTNLKVLQLCGIIFNIDASPRIHLPVLKKFDTKNCSWLNAHDDVTIDAPLLESVLIEQDRNSVFRKPRSCQIKFSASCIKEFTYRSLGGISQPIVLSNSSAARNASVNIILNKDGCESYVQETESCAFILLKQFREVKCIKFDASEVLTQPNVAILPKFAMLSHLELGCVSDVVLLRLLQKSSVLNTVLFKVPRLSKFNQELLNSAVVPDCLTSTLQVVKFENVRGSKHELFLAKYFMENGMVLERMSFSCVSWCNKDLIEEFKEKLYSFKNGVSFAILEFRF
;
A
#
# COMPACT_ATOMS: atom_id res chain seq x y z
N MET A 1 14.82 22.06 8.43
CA MET A 1 15.58 20.89 7.91
C MET A 1 16.53 21.38 6.85
N CYS A 2 17.84 21.15 7.01
CA CYS A 2 18.81 21.56 5.99
C CYS A 2 18.86 20.48 4.91
N PHE A 3 18.70 20.85 3.65
CA PHE A 3 18.87 19.95 2.52
C PHE A 3 20.28 20.11 1.94
N CYS A 4 20.92 19.00 1.64
CA CYS A 4 22.19 19.00 0.98
C CYS A 4 21.97 18.78 -0.52
N VAL A 5 22.45 19.70 -1.36
CA VAL A 5 22.40 19.53 -2.82
C VAL A 5 23.70 18.87 -3.27
N ILE A 6 23.59 17.69 -3.86
CA ILE A 6 24.74 16.97 -4.41
C ILE A 6 24.63 16.99 -5.93
N LYS A 7 25.65 17.53 -6.60
CA LYS A 7 25.75 17.41 -8.06
C LYS A 7 26.24 16.01 -8.40
N VAL A 8 25.43 15.25 -9.11
CA VAL A 8 25.77 13.92 -9.56
C VAL A 8 26.32 14.04 -10.97
N PRO A 9 27.57 13.64 -11.21
CA PRO A 9 28.14 13.68 -12.56
C PRO A 9 27.40 12.72 -13.52
N SER A 10 27.42 13.02 -14.80
CA SER A 10 26.79 12.22 -15.86
C SER A 10 27.47 10.85 -16.12
N CYS A 11 28.40 10.47 -15.28
CA CYS A 11 29.13 9.19 -15.39
C CYS A 11 28.45 8.08 -14.59
N ILE A 12 28.82 6.84 -14.90
CA ILE A 12 28.43 5.67 -14.12
C ILE A 12 29.07 5.77 -12.73
N ILE A 13 28.24 5.73 -11.67
CA ILE A 13 28.73 5.74 -10.31
C ILE A 13 28.89 4.30 -9.84
N TYR A 14 30.09 3.95 -9.41
CA TYR A 14 30.45 2.62 -8.95
C TYR A 14 30.78 2.62 -7.46
N PHE A 15 30.08 1.77 -6.69
CA PHE A 15 30.44 1.47 -5.29
C PHE A 15 30.46 -0.05 -5.10
N THR A 16 31.63 -0.64 -5.31
CA THR A 16 31.79 -2.10 -5.36
C THR A 16 31.53 -2.83 -4.03
N ASN A 17 31.69 -2.15 -2.88
CA ASN A 17 31.62 -2.76 -1.55
C ASN A 17 30.46 -2.23 -0.68
N LEU A 18 29.59 -1.38 -1.22
CA LEU A 18 28.52 -0.76 -0.46
C LEU A 18 27.34 -1.74 -0.28
N LYS A 19 27.14 -2.21 0.95
CA LYS A 19 26.04 -3.14 1.30
C LYS A 19 24.75 -2.43 1.75
N VAL A 20 24.88 -1.24 2.32
CA VAL A 20 23.76 -0.45 2.83
C VAL A 20 23.95 0.99 2.39
N LEU A 21 22.92 1.56 1.75
CA LEU A 21 22.88 2.97 1.38
C LEU A 21 21.69 3.62 2.09
N GLN A 22 21.97 4.57 2.99
CA GLN A 22 20.96 5.34 3.69
C GLN A 22 21.19 6.82 3.42
N LEU A 23 20.17 7.49 2.90
CA LEU A 23 20.22 8.89 2.49
C LEU A 23 19.05 9.66 3.10
N CYS A 24 19.31 10.84 3.63
CA CYS A 24 18.30 11.68 4.23
C CYS A 24 18.48 13.14 3.83
N GLY A 25 17.43 13.77 3.32
CA GLY A 25 17.41 15.19 2.97
C GLY A 25 18.36 15.54 1.82
N ILE A 26 18.60 14.64 0.88
CA ILE A 26 19.54 14.84 -0.23
C ILE A 26 18.79 15.19 -1.51
N ILE A 27 19.28 16.22 -2.17
CA ILE A 27 18.86 16.62 -3.50
C ILE A 27 19.94 16.24 -4.48
N PHE A 28 19.64 15.27 -5.34
CA PHE A 28 20.53 14.91 -6.45
C PHE A 28 20.24 15.82 -7.63
N ASN A 29 21.21 16.66 -7.99
CA ASN A 29 21.15 17.45 -9.22
C ASN A 29 21.86 16.67 -10.35
N ILE A 30 21.10 16.30 -11.37
CA ILE A 30 21.56 15.37 -12.40
C ILE A 30 21.40 16.03 -13.77
N ASP A 31 22.49 16.15 -14.49
CA ASP A 31 22.50 16.76 -15.83
C ASP A 31 22.24 15.74 -16.97
N ALA A 32 22.23 14.43 -16.64
CA ALA A 32 21.98 13.32 -17.61
C ALA A 32 21.38 12.10 -16.90
N SER A 33 21.07 11.04 -17.67
CA SER A 33 20.55 9.76 -17.15
C SER A 33 21.60 9.01 -16.35
N PRO A 34 21.64 9.09 -15.02
CA PRO A 34 22.66 8.43 -14.24
C PRO A 34 22.36 6.93 -14.16
N ARG A 35 23.38 6.14 -14.36
CA ARG A 35 23.37 4.73 -13.99
C ARG A 35 24.25 4.54 -12.76
N ILE A 36 23.65 4.07 -11.68
CA ILE A 36 24.32 3.83 -10.41
C ILE A 36 24.46 2.31 -10.26
N HIS A 37 25.71 1.83 -10.23
CA HIS A 37 26.01 0.40 -10.13
C HIS A 37 26.46 0.05 -8.71
N LEU A 38 25.67 -0.77 -8.02
CA LEU A 38 25.83 -1.14 -6.62
C LEU A 38 25.76 -2.68 -6.47
N PRO A 39 26.76 -3.43 -6.94
CA PRO A 39 26.66 -4.87 -7.15
C PRO A 39 26.42 -5.68 -5.87
N VAL A 40 26.83 -5.19 -4.71
CA VAL A 40 26.65 -5.87 -3.41
C VAL A 40 25.67 -5.20 -2.48
N LEU A 41 24.92 -4.20 -2.97
CA LEU A 41 23.93 -3.49 -2.17
C LEU A 41 22.79 -4.42 -1.79
N LYS A 42 22.50 -4.50 -0.49
CA LYS A 42 21.39 -5.28 0.07
C LYS A 42 20.26 -4.41 0.56
N LYS A 43 20.55 -3.20 1.03
CA LYS A 43 19.55 -2.28 1.57
C LYS A 43 19.71 -0.88 0.97
N PHE A 44 18.60 -0.37 0.42
CA PHE A 44 18.45 1.00 -0.08
C PHE A 44 17.37 1.72 0.71
N ASP A 45 17.75 2.78 1.41
CA ASP A 45 16.88 3.52 2.32
C ASP A 45 17.02 5.02 2.04
N THR A 46 15.93 5.65 1.62
CA THR A 46 15.92 7.09 1.35
C THR A 46 14.78 7.77 2.07
N LYS A 47 15.11 8.91 2.72
CA LYS A 47 14.14 9.74 3.40
C LYS A 47 14.27 11.18 2.92
N ASN A 48 13.18 11.74 2.39
CA ASN A 48 13.13 13.12 1.88
C ASN A 48 14.22 13.42 0.84
N CYS A 49 14.50 12.46 -0.03
CA CYS A 49 15.45 12.62 -1.12
C CYS A 49 14.71 12.92 -2.43
N SER A 50 15.35 13.69 -3.33
CA SER A 50 14.79 13.99 -4.63
C SER A 50 15.86 14.10 -5.72
N TRP A 51 15.44 13.91 -6.96
CA TRP A 51 16.29 13.90 -8.16
C TRP A 51 15.90 15.09 -9.01
N LEU A 52 16.77 16.13 -9.02
CA LEU A 52 16.56 17.36 -9.76
C LEU A 52 17.13 17.23 -11.18
N ASN A 53 16.49 17.94 -12.14
CA ASN A 53 16.96 18.08 -13.52
C ASN A 53 17.20 16.76 -14.28
N ALA A 54 16.73 15.62 -13.72
CA ALA A 54 16.73 14.40 -14.49
C ALA A 54 15.70 14.52 -15.61
N HIS A 55 16.17 14.73 -16.84
CA HIS A 55 15.32 14.67 -18.03
C HIS A 55 14.98 13.23 -18.38
N ASP A 56 15.81 12.30 -17.94
CA ASP A 56 15.70 10.88 -18.17
C ASP A 56 15.58 10.10 -16.85
N ASP A 57 15.26 8.81 -16.96
CA ASP A 57 15.12 7.91 -15.82
C ASP A 57 16.45 7.64 -15.12
N VAL A 58 16.40 7.55 -13.79
CA VAL A 58 17.54 7.14 -12.96
C VAL A 58 17.55 5.62 -12.84
N THR A 59 18.63 4.98 -13.26
CA THR A 59 18.76 3.52 -13.12
C THR A 59 19.69 3.16 -11.97
N ILE A 60 19.20 2.37 -11.03
CA ILE A 60 19.96 1.81 -9.91
C ILE A 60 20.11 0.30 -10.16
N ASP A 61 21.30 -0.10 -10.55
CA ASP A 61 21.63 -1.50 -10.79
C ASP A 61 22.20 -2.12 -9.50
N ALA A 62 21.37 -2.90 -8.82
CA ALA A 62 21.66 -3.50 -7.53
C ALA A 62 21.12 -4.95 -7.48
N PRO A 63 21.81 -5.90 -8.12
CA PRO A 63 21.30 -7.27 -8.27
C PRO A 63 21.04 -8.01 -6.97
N LEU A 64 21.76 -7.69 -5.88
CA LEU A 64 21.60 -8.29 -4.56
C LEU A 64 20.69 -7.51 -3.62
N LEU A 65 19.92 -6.53 -4.12
CA LEU A 65 19.04 -5.70 -3.32
C LEU A 65 17.88 -6.52 -2.73
N GLU A 66 17.81 -6.53 -1.42
CA GLU A 66 16.80 -7.27 -0.64
C GLU A 66 15.75 -6.35 -0.03
N SER A 67 16.11 -5.13 0.36
CA SER A 67 15.22 -4.19 1.05
C SER A 67 15.27 -2.80 0.43
N VAL A 68 14.11 -2.25 0.12
CA VAL A 68 13.93 -0.90 -0.40
C VAL A 68 12.99 -0.14 0.51
N LEU A 69 13.43 1.01 1.04
CA LEU A 69 12.60 1.97 1.76
C LEU A 69 12.72 3.34 1.10
N ILE A 70 11.59 3.89 0.70
CA ILE A 70 11.50 5.26 0.17
C ILE A 70 10.44 6.01 0.97
N GLU A 71 10.86 7.04 1.68
CA GLU A 71 10.00 7.86 2.52
C GLU A 71 10.07 9.33 2.10
N GLN A 72 8.90 9.93 1.90
CA GLN A 72 8.72 11.34 1.56
C GLN A 72 7.76 11.98 2.56
N ASP A 73 8.25 12.92 3.36
CA ASP A 73 7.44 13.68 4.32
C ASP A 73 6.76 14.89 3.66
N ARG A 74 5.77 15.47 4.35
CA ARG A 74 5.01 16.67 3.94
C ARG A 74 5.88 17.89 3.62
N ASN A 75 7.02 18.00 4.25
CA ASN A 75 7.92 19.14 4.13
C ASN A 75 8.99 18.97 3.04
N SER A 76 8.85 17.98 2.17
CA SER A 76 9.76 17.85 1.04
C SER A 76 9.61 19.09 0.13
N VAL A 77 10.71 19.80 -0.09
CA VAL A 77 10.79 21.15 -0.70
C VAL A 77 10.33 21.16 -2.17
N PHE A 78 10.01 20.03 -2.74
CA PHE A 78 9.82 19.88 -4.17
C PHE A 78 8.34 19.81 -4.55
N ARG A 79 7.86 20.93 -5.09
CA ARG A 79 6.46 21.17 -5.48
C ARG A 79 6.17 20.94 -6.97
N LYS A 80 7.08 20.37 -7.75
CA LYS A 80 6.81 20.11 -9.18
C LYS A 80 6.89 18.63 -9.50
N PRO A 81 5.85 18.05 -10.11
CA PRO A 81 5.92 16.71 -10.64
C PRO A 81 7.03 16.62 -11.69
N ARG A 82 7.74 15.52 -11.69
CA ARG A 82 8.82 15.27 -12.64
C ARG A 82 8.56 14.00 -13.41
N SER A 83 8.88 14.04 -14.68
CA SER A 83 8.71 12.92 -15.58
C SER A 83 9.68 11.76 -15.31
N CYS A 84 10.76 12.00 -14.56
CA CYS A 84 11.75 10.97 -14.34
C CYS A 84 11.28 9.85 -13.41
N GLN A 85 11.59 8.61 -13.77
CA GLN A 85 11.32 7.43 -12.95
C GLN A 85 12.62 6.95 -12.30
N ILE A 86 12.51 6.33 -11.12
CA ILE A 86 13.63 5.62 -10.50
C ILE A 86 13.46 4.14 -10.80
N LYS A 87 14.38 3.57 -11.59
CA LYS A 87 14.36 2.18 -12.00
C LYS A 87 15.36 1.36 -11.20
N PHE A 88 14.87 0.32 -10.51
CA PHE A 88 15.72 -0.64 -9.83
C PHE A 88 15.89 -1.90 -10.67
N SER A 89 17.13 -2.29 -10.92
CA SER A 89 17.52 -3.59 -11.44
C SER A 89 17.93 -4.47 -10.26
N ALA A 90 17.01 -5.34 -9.82
CA ALA A 90 17.21 -6.22 -8.67
C ALA A 90 16.73 -7.63 -9.01
N SER A 91 17.30 -8.66 -8.35
CA SER A 91 16.93 -10.06 -8.57
C SER A 91 15.99 -10.63 -7.50
N CYS A 92 16.07 -10.15 -6.27
CA CYS A 92 15.30 -10.68 -5.15
C CYS A 92 15.03 -9.64 -4.09
N ILE A 93 13.88 -8.98 -4.18
CA ILE A 93 13.41 -8.04 -3.15
C ILE A 93 12.56 -8.81 -2.13
N LYS A 94 12.89 -8.69 -0.85
CA LYS A 94 12.18 -9.29 0.29
C LYS A 94 11.24 -8.29 0.93
N GLU A 95 11.65 -7.01 0.98
CA GLU A 95 10.89 -5.93 1.60
C GLU A 95 10.89 -4.71 0.69
N PHE A 96 9.70 -4.17 0.46
CA PHE A 96 9.53 -2.93 -0.29
C PHE A 96 8.59 -2.01 0.48
N THR A 97 9.08 -0.87 0.90
CA THR A 97 8.27 0.15 1.57
C THR A 97 8.34 1.46 0.79
N TYR A 98 7.18 1.96 0.41
CA TYR A 98 7.01 3.26 -0.19
C TYR A 98 6.03 4.09 0.63
N ARG A 99 6.49 5.19 1.20
CA ARG A 99 5.69 6.09 2.02
C ARG A 99 5.77 7.51 1.48
N SER A 100 4.62 8.07 1.14
CA SER A 100 4.51 9.48 0.76
C SER A 100 3.40 10.16 1.57
N LEU A 101 3.79 11.15 2.37
CA LEU A 101 2.93 11.88 3.28
C LEU A 101 2.70 13.32 2.75
N GLY A 102 2.05 13.44 1.59
CA GLY A 102 1.67 14.75 1.02
C GLY A 102 2.71 15.39 0.10
N GLY A 103 3.75 14.67 -0.30
CA GLY A 103 4.73 15.11 -1.30
C GLY A 103 4.45 14.56 -2.69
N ILE A 104 5.06 15.19 -3.71
CA ILE A 104 5.10 14.65 -5.06
C ILE A 104 5.99 13.42 -5.05
N SER A 105 5.40 12.32 -5.42
CA SER A 105 6.09 11.05 -5.48
C SER A 105 6.71 10.83 -6.85
N GLN A 106 7.98 10.44 -6.89
CA GLN A 106 8.58 9.99 -8.14
C GLN A 106 8.14 8.55 -8.41
N PRO A 107 7.75 8.21 -9.65
CA PRO A 107 7.43 6.84 -10.00
C PRO A 107 8.63 5.91 -9.78
N ILE A 108 8.39 4.82 -9.09
CA ILE A 108 9.39 3.77 -8.86
C ILE A 108 9.06 2.59 -9.77
N VAL A 109 10.05 2.09 -10.48
CA VAL A 109 9.90 0.96 -11.39
C VAL A 109 10.92 -0.13 -11.06
N LEU A 110 10.45 -1.37 -10.93
CA LEU A 110 11.31 -2.54 -10.88
C LEU A 110 11.49 -3.08 -12.29
N SER A 111 12.73 -3.20 -12.75
CA SER A 111 13.03 -3.73 -14.09
C SER A 111 12.55 -5.17 -14.27
N ASN A 112 12.47 -5.92 -13.15
CA ASN A 112 11.94 -7.27 -13.11
C ASN A 112 10.88 -7.39 -12.00
N SER A 113 9.60 -7.42 -12.36
CA SER A 113 8.51 -7.55 -11.40
C SER A 113 8.51 -8.90 -10.66
N SER A 114 9.06 -9.96 -11.25
CA SER A 114 9.16 -11.26 -10.60
C SER A 114 10.18 -11.28 -9.45
N ALA A 115 11.12 -10.32 -9.41
CA ALA A 115 12.07 -10.16 -8.31
C ALA A 115 11.39 -9.91 -6.95
N ALA A 116 10.18 -9.36 -6.96
CA ALA A 116 9.42 -9.03 -5.75
C ALA A 116 8.33 -10.06 -5.40
N ARG A 117 8.26 -11.22 -6.07
CA ARG A 117 7.17 -12.22 -5.87
C ARG A 117 6.96 -12.63 -4.40
N ASN A 118 8.03 -12.75 -3.64
CA ASN A 118 7.98 -13.10 -2.22
C ASN A 118 8.17 -11.89 -1.29
N ALA A 119 8.10 -10.68 -1.81
CA ALA A 119 8.28 -9.48 -1.02
C ALA A 119 7.07 -9.21 -0.12
N SER A 120 7.34 -8.64 1.06
CA SER A 120 6.35 -7.89 1.82
C SER A 120 6.33 -6.46 1.29
N VAL A 121 5.21 -6.06 0.71
CA VAL A 121 5.04 -4.75 0.07
C VAL A 121 4.21 -3.85 0.96
N ASN A 122 4.71 -2.66 1.28
CA ASN A 122 4.04 -1.67 2.08
C ASN A 122 3.97 -0.33 1.32
N ILE A 123 2.77 0.08 0.94
CA ILE A 123 2.51 1.32 0.20
C ILE A 123 1.62 2.21 1.05
N ILE A 124 2.15 3.34 1.51
CA ILE A 124 1.43 4.34 2.29
C ILE A 124 1.45 5.65 1.53
N LEU A 125 0.27 6.10 1.14
CA LEU A 125 0.07 7.32 0.38
C LEU A 125 -0.97 8.17 1.09
N ASN A 126 -0.59 9.35 1.55
CA ASN A 126 -1.52 10.25 2.20
C ASN A 126 -1.71 11.51 1.35
N LYS A 127 -2.98 11.88 1.15
CA LYS A 127 -3.37 13.13 0.48
C LYS A 127 -3.51 14.22 1.52
N ASP A 128 -2.43 14.95 1.78
CA ASP A 128 -2.51 16.12 2.64
C ASP A 128 -2.91 17.37 1.86
N GLY A 129 -4.20 17.56 1.69
CA GLY A 129 -4.83 18.86 1.42
C GLY A 129 -4.48 19.59 0.12
N CYS A 130 -3.51 19.13 -0.66
CA CYS A 130 -3.12 19.81 -1.89
C CYS A 130 -3.73 19.12 -3.10
N GLU A 131 -4.84 19.64 -3.61
CA GLU A 131 -5.55 19.08 -4.77
C GLU A 131 -4.73 19.05 -6.06
N SER A 132 -3.67 19.88 -6.14
CA SER A 132 -2.87 20.04 -7.35
C SER A 132 -2.00 18.83 -7.73
N TYR A 133 -1.84 17.83 -6.85
CA TYR A 133 -0.93 16.69 -7.08
C TYR A 133 -1.61 15.31 -6.98
N VAL A 134 -2.93 15.29 -7.05
CA VAL A 134 -3.71 14.04 -6.92
C VAL A 134 -3.41 13.09 -8.05
N GLN A 135 -3.36 13.58 -9.28
CA GLN A 135 -3.15 12.76 -10.48
C GLN A 135 -1.78 12.09 -10.50
N GLU A 136 -0.73 12.81 -10.09
CA GLU A 136 0.62 12.26 -10.03
C GLU A 136 0.75 11.19 -8.94
N THR A 137 0.21 11.45 -7.75
CA THR A 137 0.22 10.49 -6.64
C THR A 137 -0.58 9.24 -6.99
N GLU A 138 -1.73 9.42 -7.65
CA GLU A 138 -2.55 8.33 -8.15
C GLU A 138 -1.83 7.49 -9.20
N SER A 139 -1.16 8.13 -10.15
CA SER A 139 -0.37 7.46 -11.17
C SER A 139 0.77 6.64 -10.56
N CYS A 140 1.46 7.19 -9.55
CA CYS A 140 2.49 6.47 -8.81
C CYS A 140 1.93 5.25 -8.06
N ALA A 141 0.79 5.41 -7.38
CA ALA A 141 0.10 4.31 -6.70
C ALA A 141 -0.26 3.17 -7.66
N PHE A 142 -0.80 3.53 -8.82
CA PHE A 142 -1.17 2.57 -9.86
C PHE A 142 0.04 1.83 -10.43
N ILE A 143 1.13 2.56 -10.75
CA ILE A 143 2.39 1.98 -11.23
C ILE A 143 2.94 0.99 -10.20
N LEU A 144 2.95 1.34 -8.92
CA LEU A 144 3.41 0.46 -7.85
C LEU A 144 2.55 -0.81 -7.75
N LEU A 145 1.23 -0.66 -7.67
CA LEU A 145 0.32 -1.81 -7.58
C LEU A 145 0.45 -2.75 -8.78
N LYS A 146 0.63 -2.19 -9.99
CA LYS A 146 0.82 -2.98 -11.21
C LYS A 146 2.08 -3.83 -11.17
N GLN A 147 3.16 -3.34 -10.58
CA GLN A 147 4.42 -4.07 -10.46
C GLN A 147 4.33 -5.21 -9.45
N PHE A 148 3.55 -5.02 -8.39
CA PHE A 148 3.41 -6.00 -7.30
C PHE A 148 2.24 -6.97 -7.49
N ARG A 149 1.79 -7.21 -8.73
CA ARG A 149 0.68 -8.12 -9.05
C ARG A 149 0.92 -9.59 -8.68
N GLU A 150 2.19 -10.01 -8.50
CA GLU A 150 2.57 -11.39 -8.20
C GLU A 150 3.02 -11.59 -6.74
N VAL A 151 2.87 -10.58 -5.87
CA VAL A 151 3.26 -10.70 -4.46
C VAL A 151 2.18 -11.40 -3.64
N LYS A 152 2.61 -12.01 -2.52
CA LYS A 152 1.71 -12.69 -1.58
C LYS A 152 1.12 -11.78 -0.52
N CYS A 153 1.81 -10.69 -0.18
CA CYS A 153 1.43 -9.80 0.89
C CYS A 153 1.54 -8.34 0.45
N ILE A 154 0.44 -7.60 0.55
CA ILE A 154 0.40 -6.15 0.34
C ILE A 154 -0.19 -5.47 1.55
N LYS A 155 0.49 -4.44 2.06
CA LYS A 155 -0.04 -3.44 2.99
C LYS A 155 -0.30 -2.18 2.17
N PHE A 156 -1.54 -1.74 2.16
CA PHE A 156 -1.97 -0.61 1.35
C PHE A 156 -2.78 0.38 2.17
N ASP A 157 -2.26 1.59 2.30
CA ASP A 157 -2.92 2.73 2.93
C ASP A 157 -2.85 3.91 1.96
N ALA A 158 -3.97 4.23 1.36
CA ALA A 158 -4.05 5.29 0.35
C ALA A 158 -5.38 6.02 0.46
N SER A 159 -5.50 6.83 1.50
CA SER A 159 -6.70 7.64 1.73
C SER A 159 -6.93 8.57 0.53
N GLU A 160 -8.04 8.32 -0.18
CA GLU A 160 -8.54 9.16 -1.29
C GLU A 160 -7.58 9.40 -2.48
N VAL A 161 -6.52 8.59 -2.59
CA VAL A 161 -5.53 8.76 -3.66
C VAL A 161 -5.99 8.15 -4.99
N LEU A 162 -6.67 6.99 -4.96
CA LEU A 162 -7.11 6.33 -6.18
C LEU A 162 -8.50 6.78 -6.59
N THR A 163 -8.62 7.32 -7.81
CA THR A 163 -9.89 7.72 -8.42
C THR A 163 -10.57 6.55 -9.15
N GLN A 164 -11.85 6.70 -9.46
CA GLN A 164 -12.65 5.67 -10.12
C GLN A 164 -12.04 5.11 -11.41
N PRO A 165 -11.54 5.91 -12.37
CA PRO A 165 -10.97 5.39 -13.62
C PRO A 165 -9.77 4.46 -13.38
N ASN A 166 -8.86 4.85 -12.50
CA ASN A 166 -7.65 4.07 -12.22
C ASN A 166 -7.93 2.81 -11.39
N VAL A 167 -8.93 2.86 -10.51
CA VAL A 167 -9.39 1.68 -9.77
C VAL A 167 -9.96 0.62 -10.73
N ALA A 168 -10.65 1.02 -11.79
CA ALA A 168 -11.23 0.10 -12.76
C ALA A 168 -10.18 -0.76 -13.49
N ILE A 169 -8.98 -0.21 -13.72
CA ILE A 169 -7.88 -0.85 -14.46
C ILE A 169 -6.83 -1.52 -13.56
N LEU A 170 -7.10 -1.67 -12.24
CA LEU A 170 -6.20 -2.39 -11.34
C LEU A 170 -5.87 -3.78 -11.87
N PRO A 171 -4.61 -4.24 -11.73
CA PRO A 171 -4.19 -5.55 -12.21
C PRO A 171 -4.87 -6.66 -11.43
N LYS A 172 -4.91 -7.85 -12.01
CA LYS A 172 -5.25 -9.08 -11.26
C LYS A 172 -4.06 -9.47 -10.40
N PHE A 173 -4.30 -9.69 -9.10
CA PHE A 173 -3.32 -10.14 -8.12
C PHE A 173 -3.39 -11.65 -7.96
N ALA A 174 -2.65 -12.36 -8.81
CA ALA A 174 -2.78 -13.81 -8.92
C ALA A 174 -2.28 -14.60 -7.69
N MET A 175 -1.43 -14.01 -6.87
CA MET A 175 -0.76 -14.66 -5.73
C MET A 175 -1.08 -14.01 -4.39
N LEU A 176 -1.85 -12.93 -4.36
CA LEU A 176 -2.12 -12.15 -3.15
C LEU A 176 -3.00 -12.94 -2.18
N SER A 177 -2.39 -13.43 -1.11
CA SER A 177 -3.04 -14.18 -0.05
C SER A 177 -3.30 -13.34 1.21
N HIS A 178 -2.55 -12.27 1.42
CA HIS A 178 -2.66 -11.40 2.59
C HIS A 178 -2.74 -9.94 2.16
N LEU A 179 -3.83 -9.27 2.55
CA LEU A 179 -4.07 -7.86 2.27
C LEU A 179 -4.29 -7.11 3.58
N GLU A 180 -3.39 -6.17 3.90
CA GLU A 180 -3.54 -5.25 5.01
C GLU A 180 -3.97 -3.89 4.47
N LEU A 181 -5.08 -3.36 4.97
CA LEU A 181 -5.67 -2.11 4.52
C LEU A 181 -5.62 -1.08 5.65
N GLY A 182 -5.03 0.08 5.36
CA GLY A 182 -5.21 1.29 6.15
C GLY A 182 -6.49 2.01 5.75
N CYS A 183 -6.42 3.31 5.56
CA CYS A 183 -7.54 4.10 5.08
C CYS A 183 -7.68 3.93 3.55
N VAL A 184 -8.79 3.34 3.11
CA VAL A 184 -9.12 3.18 1.68
C VAL A 184 -10.58 3.55 1.44
N SER A 185 -10.97 3.84 0.19
CA SER A 185 -12.38 3.99 -0.17
C SER A 185 -13.02 2.61 -0.41
N ASP A 186 -14.36 2.57 -0.34
CA ASP A 186 -15.17 1.39 -0.66
C ASP A 186 -14.93 0.85 -2.07
N VAL A 187 -14.78 1.76 -3.05
CA VAL A 187 -14.47 1.39 -4.44
C VAL A 187 -13.12 0.69 -4.54
N VAL A 188 -12.10 1.20 -3.84
CA VAL A 188 -10.76 0.59 -3.81
C VAL A 188 -10.81 -0.77 -3.12
N LEU A 189 -11.47 -0.85 -1.97
CA LEU A 189 -11.68 -2.12 -1.27
C LEU A 189 -12.32 -3.17 -2.18
N LEU A 190 -13.47 -2.84 -2.77
CA LEU A 190 -14.22 -3.76 -3.63
C LEU A 190 -13.37 -4.25 -4.80
N ARG A 191 -12.64 -3.35 -5.46
CA ARG A 191 -11.79 -3.72 -6.60
C ARG A 191 -10.59 -4.57 -6.20
N LEU A 192 -9.95 -4.27 -5.07
CA LEU A 192 -8.86 -5.12 -4.56
C LEU A 192 -9.37 -6.54 -4.27
N LEU A 193 -10.54 -6.68 -3.64
CA LEU A 193 -11.17 -7.99 -3.42
C LEU A 193 -11.49 -8.70 -4.75
N GLN A 194 -12.13 -8.02 -5.71
CA GLN A 194 -12.47 -8.57 -7.02
C GLN A 194 -11.24 -9.01 -7.85
N LYS A 195 -10.11 -8.35 -7.64
CA LYS A 195 -8.87 -8.65 -8.37
C LYS A 195 -7.96 -9.67 -7.68
N SER A 196 -8.33 -10.17 -6.50
CA SER A 196 -7.50 -11.03 -5.63
C SER A 196 -8.21 -12.36 -5.33
N SER A 197 -8.30 -13.24 -6.34
CA SER A 197 -9.07 -14.49 -6.26
C SER A 197 -8.51 -15.54 -5.28
N VAL A 198 -7.27 -15.43 -4.82
CA VAL A 198 -6.63 -16.36 -3.86
C VAL A 198 -6.45 -15.73 -2.47
N LEU A 199 -7.14 -14.63 -2.21
CA LEU A 199 -7.03 -13.89 -0.97
C LEU A 199 -7.58 -14.72 0.20
N ASN A 200 -6.73 -14.99 1.19
CA ASN A 200 -7.06 -15.77 2.37
C ASN A 200 -7.32 -14.90 3.61
N THR A 201 -6.56 -13.83 3.75
CA THR A 201 -6.62 -12.96 4.93
C THR A 201 -6.74 -11.49 4.55
N VAL A 202 -7.70 -10.80 5.14
CA VAL A 202 -7.82 -9.33 5.09
C VAL A 202 -7.68 -8.76 6.49
N LEU A 203 -6.83 -7.75 6.64
CA LEU A 203 -6.65 -7.00 7.86
C LEU A 203 -6.96 -5.51 7.64
N PHE A 204 -7.88 -4.97 8.39
CA PHE A 204 -8.17 -3.54 8.46
C PHE A 204 -7.43 -2.92 9.63
N LYS A 205 -6.39 -2.13 9.35
CA LYS A 205 -5.55 -1.43 10.36
C LYS A 205 -6.30 -0.31 11.07
N VAL A 206 -7.05 0.44 10.28
CA VAL A 206 -7.95 1.49 10.75
C VAL A 206 -9.20 1.38 9.89
N PRO A 207 -10.31 0.90 10.44
CA PRO A 207 -11.54 0.73 9.68
C PRO A 207 -12.25 2.08 9.43
N ARG A 208 -11.49 3.07 8.93
CA ARG A 208 -12.01 4.34 8.42
C ARG A 208 -12.06 4.26 6.91
N LEU A 209 -13.24 4.02 6.39
CA LEU A 209 -13.49 4.26 4.97
C LEU A 209 -13.78 5.76 4.82
N SER A 210 -12.99 6.43 4.01
CA SER A 210 -13.08 7.89 3.84
C SER A 210 -14.39 8.35 3.20
N LYS A 211 -14.94 7.51 2.33
CA LYS A 211 -16.29 7.66 1.73
C LYS A 211 -16.90 6.29 1.65
N PHE A 212 -17.96 6.09 2.42
CA PHE A 212 -18.59 4.80 2.52
C PHE A 212 -19.98 4.85 1.85
N ASN A 213 -20.10 4.16 0.73
CA ASN A 213 -21.37 3.99 0.05
C ASN A 213 -21.85 2.54 0.23
N GLN A 214 -22.79 2.35 1.16
CA GLN A 214 -23.40 1.04 1.43
C GLN A 214 -24.06 0.44 0.18
N GLU A 215 -24.69 1.27 -0.64
CA GLU A 215 -25.39 0.84 -1.84
C GLU A 215 -24.41 0.23 -2.86
N LEU A 216 -23.20 0.80 -2.97
CA LEU A 216 -22.16 0.26 -3.85
C LEU A 216 -21.77 -1.17 -3.47
N LEU A 217 -21.52 -1.41 -2.18
CA LEU A 217 -21.13 -2.75 -1.71
C LEU A 217 -22.29 -3.75 -1.81
N ASN A 218 -23.51 -3.30 -1.54
CA ASN A 218 -24.69 -4.17 -1.62
C ASN A 218 -25.11 -4.50 -3.06
N SER A 219 -24.87 -3.60 -4.02
CA SER A 219 -25.24 -3.80 -5.43
C SER A 219 -24.16 -4.44 -6.26
N ALA A 220 -22.94 -4.50 -5.76
CA ALA A 220 -21.80 -5.06 -6.48
C ALA A 220 -21.87 -6.59 -6.56
N VAL A 221 -21.32 -7.15 -7.63
CA VAL A 221 -21.07 -8.60 -7.70
C VAL A 221 -20.13 -8.99 -6.59
N VAL A 222 -20.50 -10.01 -5.82
CA VAL A 222 -19.71 -10.58 -4.72
C VAL A 222 -18.35 -11.03 -5.25
N PRO A 223 -17.23 -10.56 -4.69
CA PRO A 223 -15.90 -10.99 -5.12
C PRO A 223 -15.68 -12.50 -4.92
N ASP A 224 -15.08 -13.17 -5.90
CA ASP A 224 -14.82 -14.61 -5.86
C ASP A 224 -14.06 -15.05 -4.60
N CYS A 225 -13.13 -14.24 -4.10
CA CYS A 225 -12.39 -14.58 -2.89
C CYS A 225 -13.28 -14.75 -1.66
N LEU A 226 -14.39 -14.02 -1.55
CA LEU A 226 -15.32 -14.15 -0.42
C LEU A 226 -16.03 -15.49 -0.43
N THR A 227 -16.32 -16.02 -1.61
CA THR A 227 -17.03 -17.30 -1.75
C THR A 227 -16.10 -18.51 -1.74
N SER A 228 -14.78 -18.35 -1.94
CA SER A 228 -13.88 -19.47 -2.21
C SER A 228 -12.63 -19.58 -1.35
N THR A 229 -12.03 -18.45 -0.91
CA THR A 229 -10.69 -18.51 -0.32
C THR A 229 -10.49 -17.64 0.92
N LEU A 230 -11.33 -16.63 1.19
CA LEU A 230 -11.17 -15.73 2.32
C LEU A 230 -11.62 -16.39 3.63
N GLN A 231 -10.65 -16.80 4.43
CA GLN A 231 -10.88 -17.49 5.70
C GLN A 231 -10.81 -16.57 6.91
N VAL A 232 -10.02 -15.48 6.84
CA VAL A 232 -9.74 -14.65 8.00
C VAL A 232 -9.95 -13.18 7.69
N VAL A 233 -10.77 -12.51 8.51
CA VAL A 233 -10.92 -11.05 8.50
C VAL A 233 -10.55 -10.49 9.87
N LYS A 234 -9.69 -9.49 9.90
CA LYS A 234 -9.23 -8.84 11.14
C LYS A 234 -9.51 -7.36 11.10
N PHE A 235 -10.01 -6.84 12.20
CA PHE A 235 -10.22 -5.41 12.43
C PHE A 235 -9.36 -4.97 13.59
N GLU A 236 -8.42 -4.04 13.35
CA GLU A 236 -7.62 -3.40 14.39
C GLU A 236 -8.17 -2.00 14.70
N ASN A 237 -7.92 -1.51 15.89
CA ASN A 237 -8.33 -0.17 16.35
C ASN A 237 -9.84 0.11 16.23
N VAL A 238 -10.65 -0.90 16.52
CA VAL A 238 -12.12 -0.83 16.48
C VAL A 238 -12.64 0.13 17.54
N ARG A 239 -13.64 0.92 17.15
CA ARG A 239 -14.31 1.93 18.01
C ARG A 239 -15.81 1.69 18.18
N GLY A 240 -16.37 0.68 17.53
CA GLY A 240 -17.80 0.39 17.53
C GLY A 240 -18.62 1.27 16.58
N SER A 241 -18.01 1.82 15.54
CA SER A 241 -18.70 2.69 14.58
C SER A 241 -19.67 1.93 13.68
N LYS A 242 -20.68 2.63 13.15
CA LYS A 242 -21.63 2.05 12.18
C LYS A 242 -20.94 1.53 10.92
N HIS A 243 -19.86 2.16 10.50
CA HIS A 243 -19.09 1.74 9.32
C HIS A 243 -18.36 0.40 9.57
N GLU A 244 -17.75 0.25 10.75
CA GLU A 244 -17.12 -1.00 11.15
C GLU A 244 -18.13 -2.14 11.23
N LEU A 245 -19.29 -1.85 11.81
CA LEU A 245 -20.39 -2.82 11.91
C LEU A 245 -20.88 -3.26 10.53
N PHE A 246 -21.04 -2.31 9.61
CA PHE A 246 -21.47 -2.64 8.26
C PHE A 246 -20.43 -3.46 7.51
N LEU A 247 -19.14 -3.11 7.59
CA LEU A 247 -18.07 -3.91 6.97
C LEU A 247 -18.04 -5.33 7.51
N ALA A 248 -18.13 -5.46 8.83
CA ALA A 248 -18.18 -6.77 9.46
C ALA A 248 -19.38 -7.58 8.94
N LYS A 249 -20.58 -6.95 8.90
CA LYS A 249 -21.79 -7.56 8.35
C LYS A 249 -21.59 -7.98 6.88
N TYR A 250 -21.01 -7.12 6.04
CA TYR A 250 -20.75 -7.42 4.64
C TYR A 250 -19.91 -8.69 4.46
N PHE A 251 -18.82 -8.84 5.23
CA PHE A 251 -18.00 -10.06 5.20
C PHE A 251 -18.73 -11.27 5.79
N MET A 252 -19.56 -11.08 6.78
CA MET A 252 -20.38 -12.15 7.37
C MET A 252 -21.39 -12.71 6.38
N GLU A 253 -22.06 -11.85 5.65
CA GLU A 253 -23.12 -12.25 4.70
C GLU A 253 -22.58 -12.87 3.41
N ASN A 254 -21.39 -12.44 2.97
CA ASN A 254 -20.82 -12.84 1.68
C ASN A 254 -19.66 -13.85 1.81
N GLY A 255 -19.09 -14.03 3.00
CA GLY A 255 -17.92 -14.88 3.23
C GLY A 255 -18.29 -16.33 3.46
N MET A 256 -18.45 -17.14 2.39
CA MET A 256 -18.92 -18.52 2.47
C MET A 256 -17.93 -19.49 3.13
N VAL A 257 -16.63 -19.16 3.09
CA VAL A 257 -15.56 -20.01 3.67
C VAL A 257 -14.85 -19.30 4.84
N LEU A 258 -15.48 -18.25 5.37
CA LEU A 258 -14.91 -17.46 6.44
C LEU A 258 -14.89 -18.27 7.76
N GLU A 259 -13.71 -18.50 8.30
CA GLU A 259 -13.50 -19.28 9.52
C GLU A 259 -13.39 -18.41 10.78
N ARG A 260 -12.83 -17.20 10.62
CA ARG A 260 -12.51 -16.34 11.76
C ARG A 260 -12.67 -14.87 11.43
N MET A 261 -13.27 -14.14 12.35
CA MET A 261 -13.30 -12.70 12.37
C MET A 261 -12.83 -12.19 13.72
N SER A 262 -11.79 -11.33 13.74
CA SER A 262 -11.23 -10.82 14.99
C SER A 262 -11.26 -9.30 15.04
N PHE A 263 -11.52 -8.76 16.25
CA PHE A 263 -11.65 -7.34 16.53
C PHE A 263 -10.73 -6.95 17.67
N SER A 264 -9.75 -6.08 17.41
CA SER A 264 -8.91 -5.48 18.44
C SER A 264 -9.38 -4.06 18.71
N CYS A 265 -9.89 -3.82 19.90
CA CYS A 265 -10.44 -2.53 20.29
C CYS A 265 -9.33 -1.56 20.72
N VAL A 266 -9.53 -0.26 20.55
CA VAL A 266 -8.63 0.74 21.13
C VAL A 266 -8.82 0.82 22.64
N SER A 267 -7.74 0.96 23.40
CA SER A 267 -7.73 0.94 24.88
C SER A 267 -8.57 2.05 25.53
N TRP A 268 -8.89 3.10 24.78
CA TRP A 268 -9.66 4.27 25.23
C TRP A 268 -11.08 4.33 24.64
N CYS A 269 -11.58 3.23 24.06
CA CYS A 269 -12.94 3.21 23.51
C CYS A 269 -14.02 3.21 24.59
N ASN A 270 -15.20 3.72 24.25
CA ASN A 270 -16.37 3.62 25.10
C ASN A 270 -16.83 2.15 25.14
N LYS A 271 -16.85 1.57 26.35
CA LYS A 271 -17.23 0.17 26.57
C LYS A 271 -18.66 -0.11 26.13
N ASP A 272 -19.58 0.81 26.37
CA ASP A 272 -20.99 0.63 25.99
C ASP A 272 -21.16 0.54 24.47
N LEU A 273 -20.42 1.36 23.71
CA LEU A 273 -20.43 1.29 22.23
C LEU A 273 -19.87 -0.04 21.71
N ILE A 274 -18.86 -0.58 22.39
CA ILE A 274 -18.28 -1.88 21.99
C ILE A 274 -19.24 -3.02 22.36
N GLU A 275 -19.91 -2.98 23.50
CA GLU A 275 -20.91 -3.99 23.84
C GLU A 275 -22.11 -3.94 22.87
N GLU A 276 -22.62 -2.75 22.54
CA GLU A 276 -23.68 -2.59 21.53
C GLU A 276 -23.21 -3.12 20.14
N PHE A 277 -21.97 -2.85 19.77
CA PHE A 277 -21.37 -3.38 18.54
C PHE A 277 -21.33 -4.91 18.53
N LYS A 278 -20.92 -5.54 19.65
CA LYS A 278 -20.90 -7.00 19.81
C LYS A 278 -22.31 -7.60 19.71
N GLU A 279 -23.26 -7.04 20.44
CA GLU A 279 -24.65 -7.50 20.43
C GLU A 279 -25.21 -7.52 19.00
N LYS A 280 -24.99 -6.43 18.26
CA LYS A 280 -25.40 -6.33 16.85
C LYS A 280 -24.69 -7.37 15.97
N LEU A 281 -23.39 -7.59 16.16
CA LEU A 281 -22.66 -8.62 15.41
C LEU A 281 -23.19 -10.03 15.70
N TYR A 282 -23.45 -10.33 16.97
CA TYR A 282 -24.03 -11.63 17.34
C TYR A 282 -25.44 -11.80 16.78
N SER A 283 -26.24 -10.73 16.67
CA SER A 283 -27.56 -10.81 16.05
C SER A 283 -27.51 -11.18 14.57
N PHE A 284 -26.48 -10.73 13.84
CA PHE A 284 -26.29 -11.12 12.43
C PHE A 284 -25.85 -12.58 12.30
N LYS A 285 -25.13 -13.13 13.27
CA LYS A 285 -24.65 -14.52 13.26
C LYS A 285 -25.77 -15.56 13.28
N ASN A 286 -26.92 -15.25 13.85
CA ASN A 286 -28.04 -16.20 13.95
C ASN A 286 -28.60 -16.69 12.61
N GLY A 287 -28.20 -16.07 11.48
CA GLY A 287 -28.56 -16.49 10.12
C GLY A 287 -27.46 -17.08 9.28
N VAL A 288 -26.20 -17.11 9.78
CA VAL A 288 -25.01 -17.49 9.00
C VAL A 288 -24.20 -18.53 9.75
N SER A 289 -24.00 -19.70 9.11
CA SER A 289 -23.19 -20.78 9.67
C SER A 289 -21.72 -20.43 9.55
N PHE A 290 -21.08 -19.91 10.59
CA PHE A 290 -19.64 -19.91 10.65
C PHE A 290 -19.00 -19.43 11.94
N ALA A 291 -17.81 -19.42 11.88
CA ALA A 291 -16.63 -18.70 12.32
C ALA A 291 -16.67 -18.15 13.73
N ILE A 292 -15.53 -18.23 14.28
CA ILE A 292 -15.19 -17.71 15.58
C ILE A 292 -15.14 -16.20 15.50
N LEU A 293 -15.95 -15.50 16.32
CA LEU A 293 -15.82 -14.07 16.58
C LEU A 293 -14.91 -13.88 17.80
N GLU A 294 -13.76 -13.22 17.61
CA GLU A 294 -12.80 -12.95 18.68
C GLU A 294 -12.71 -11.45 18.95
N PHE A 295 -12.84 -11.06 20.21
CA PHE A 295 -12.64 -9.68 20.67
C PHE A 295 -11.42 -9.61 21.57
N ARG A 296 -10.53 -8.64 21.31
CA ARG A 296 -9.33 -8.36 22.12
C ARG A 296 -9.37 -6.91 22.58
N PHE A 297 -9.12 -6.71 23.86
CA PHE A 297 -9.17 -5.41 24.52
C PHE A 297 -7.76 -4.95 24.93
#